data_0aeafa2225a104f3f13fc031bd28bfde
#
_entry.id   0aeafa2225a104f3f13fc031bd28bfde
#
_cell.length_a   1.000
_cell.length_b   1.000
_cell.length_c   1.000
_cell.angle_alpha   90.00
_cell.angle_beta   90.00
_cell.angle_gamma   90.00
#
_symmetry.space_group_name_H-M   'P 1'
#
loop_
_entity.id
_entity.type
_entity.pdbx_description
1 polymer ?
#
loop_
_entity_poly.entity_id
_entity_poly.type
_entity_poly.pdbx_seq_one_letter_code
_entity_poly.pdbx_strand_id
1 'polypeptide(L)'
;MQKHFKHLFSAITIMMAIVPSAMAQTYPNRPIKLLVPLAAGSTADILSRTIGQELAAITGQAVVVENKAGAGGTIAMAELARATPDGYTIAFASQGTLVFNIALYAKPGYDPVKDFAPIMLVGGVSNVMI
;
A
#
# COMPACT_ATOMS: atom_id res chain seq x y z
N MET A 1 20.60 41.61 40.91
CA MET A 1 20.28 40.17 40.70
C MET A 1 18.87 39.93 40.15
N GLN A 2 17.84 40.63 40.60
CA GLN A 2 16.45 40.40 40.14
C GLN A 2 16.15 40.76 38.66
N LYS A 3 16.86 41.75 38.08
CA LYS A 3 16.61 42.16 36.66
C LYS A 3 17.10 41.12 35.66
N HIS A 4 18.20 40.44 35.87
CA HIS A 4 18.74 39.42 34.98
C HIS A 4 17.88 38.12 34.97
N PHE A 5 17.25 37.82 36.11
CA PHE A 5 16.38 36.66 36.25
C PHE A 5 15.08 36.79 35.40
N LYS A 6 14.52 38.02 35.34
CA LYS A 6 13.32 38.31 34.51
C LYS A 6 13.60 38.20 33.00
N HIS A 7 14.77 38.62 32.55
CA HIS A 7 15.14 38.51 31.14
C HIS A 7 15.45 37.09 30.73
N LEU A 8 16.04 36.29 31.65
CA LEU A 8 16.27 34.85 31.39
C LEU A 8 14.96 34.08 31.26
N PHE A 9 13.97 34.34 32.10
CA PHE A 9 12.64 33.73 32.05
C PHE A 9 11.87 34.12 30.81
N SER A 10 11.95 35.40 30.36
CA SER A 10 11.33 35.90 29.15
C SER A 10 11.95 35.27 27.89
N ALA A 11 13.25 35.05 27.86
CA ALA A 11 13.94 34.41 26.72
C ALA A 11 13.57 32.92 26.57
N ILE A 12 13.41 32.21 27.69
CA ILE A 12 12.99 30.79 27.68
C ILE A 12 11.55 30.64 27.18
N THR A 13 10.65 31.58 27.54
CA THR A 13 9.26 31.56 27.14
C THR A 13 9.12 31.81 25.62
N ILE A 14 9.96 32.67 25.03
CA ILE A 14 9.95 32.96 23.59
C ILE A 14 10.52 31.78 22.78
N MET A 15 11.49 31.04 23.33
CA MET A 15 12.09 29.89 22.64
C MET A 15 11.15 28.66 22.56
N MET A 16 10.13 28.60 23.42
CA MET A 16 9.15 27.50 23.45
C MET A 16 7.99 27.69 22.47
N ALA A 17 7.87 28.85 21.82
CA ALA A 17 6.78 29.19 20.90
C ALA A 17 7.03 28.78 19.44
N ILE A 18 8.22 28.28 19.08
CA ILE A 18 8.55 27.82 17.74
C ILE A 18 8.49 26.29 17.69
N VAL A 19 7.32 25.73 17.98
CA VAL A 19 7.04 24.34 17.59
C VAL A 19 6.63 24.38 16.14
N PRO A 20 7.43 23.87 15.19
CA PRO A 20 6.98 23.74 13.82
C PRO A 20 5.73 22.86 13.84
N SER A 21 4.59 23.39 13.40
CA SER A 21 3.40 22.59 13.18
C SER A 21 3.79 21.52 12.16
N ALA A 22 3.98 20.28 12.58
CA ALA A 22 4.15 19.16 11.68
C ALA A 22 2.85 19.09 10.88
N MET A 23 2.84 19.62 9.68
CA MET A 23 1.74 19.46 8.74
C MET A 23 1.70 17.97 8.42
N ALA A 24 0.72 17.26 8.99
CA ALA A 24 0.44 15.90 8.62
C ALA A 24 0.19 15.88 7.11
N GLN A 25 1.07 15.21 6.37
CA GLN A 25 0.90 15.08 4.93
C GLN A 25 -0.41 14.34 4.69
N THR A 26 -1.31 14.97 3.93
CA THR A 26 -2.59 14.35 3.56
C THR A 26 -2.30 13.11 2.72
N TYR A 27 -2.72 11.94 3.18
CA TYR A 27 -2.62 10.69 2.42
C TYR A 27 -3.91 10.49 1.59
N PRO A 28 -3.79 10.07 0.31
CA PRO A 28 -2.58 10.01 -0.51
C PRO A 28 -2.21 11.38 -1.11
N ASN A 29 -0.91 11.69 -1.23
CA ASN A 29 -0.40 12.91 -1.85
C ASN A 29 0.40 12.66 -3.15
N ARG A 30 0.45 11.41 -3.60
CA ARG A 30 1.11 10.95 -4.83
C ARG A 30 0.37 9.74 -5.40
N PRO A 31 0.64 9.34 -6.65
CA PRO A 31 -0.01 8.19 -7.27
C PRO A 31 0.19 6.89 -6.47
N ILE A 32 -0.87 6.07 -6.44
CA ILE A 32 -0.87 4.73 -5.86
C ILE A 32 -0.59 3.72 -6.96
N LYS A 33 0.34 2.79 -6.73
CA LYS A 33 0.61 1.65 -7.61
C LYS A 33 -0.28 0.47 -7.23
N LEU A 34 -1.00 -0.09 -8.19
CA LEU A 34 -1.81 -1.30 -8.02
C LEU A 34 -1.21 -2.44 -8.86
N LEU A 35 -0.55 -3.38 -8.20
CA LEU A 35 0.04 -4.56 -8.83
C LEU A 35 -1.04 -5.61 -9.13
N VAL A 36 -1.03 -6.13 -10.36
CA VAL A 36 -1.93 -7.20 -10.80
C VAL A 36 -1.09 -8.42 -11.20
N PRO A 37 -1.22 -9.57 -10.52
CA PRO A 37 -0.40 -10.77 -10.74
C PRO A 37 -0.78 -11.56 -12.00
N LEU A 38 -1.56 -10.97 -12.89
CA LEU A 38 -2.07 -11.59 -14.12
C LEU A 38 -1.85 -10.68 -15.32
N ALA A 39 -1.98 -11.26 -16.52
CA ALA A 39 -1.84 -10.52 -17.76
C ALA A 39 -2.92 -9.44 -17.92
N ALA A 40 -2.59 -8.41 -18.68
CA ALA A 40 -3.55 -7.39 -19.09
C ALA A 40 -4.74 -8.03 -19.84
N GLY A 41 -5.95 -7.50 -19.61
CA GLY A 41 -7.20 -8.04 -20.16
C GLY A 41 -7.78 -9.23 -19.37
N SER A 42 -7.11 -9.72 -18.32
CA SER A 42 -7.69 -10.71 -17.41
C SER A 42 -8.81 -10.11 -16.55
N THR A 43 -9.66 -10.96 -15.98
CA THR A 43 -10.71 -10.50 -15.05
C THR A 43 -10.13 -9.69 -13.90
N ALA A 44 -8.98 -10.09 -13.35
CA ALA A 44 -8.29 -9.34 -12.30
C ALA A 44 -7.81 -7.96 -12.77
N ASP A 45 -7.34 -7.84 -14.00
CA ASP A 45 -6.92 -6.57 -14.60
C ASP A 45 -8.12 -5.64 -14.78
N ILE A 46 -9.23 -6.15 -15.34
CA ILE A 46 -10.46 -5.37 -15.52
C ILE A 46 -10.99 -4.85 -14.18
N LEU A 47 -11.11 -5.74 -13.19
CA LEU A 47 -11.56 -5.36 -11.85
C LEU A 47 -10.60 -4.34 -11.18
N SER A 48 -9.30 -4.55 -11.31
CA SER A 48 -8.30 -3.64 -10.75
C SER A 48 -8.36 -2.25 -11.38
N ARG A 49 -8.61 -2.15 -12.68
CA ARG A 49 -8.78 -0.86 -13.36
C ARG A 49 -10.06 -0.15 -12.94
N THR A 50 -11.16 -0.89 -12.81
CA THR A 50 -12.43 -0.33 -12.31
C THR A 50 -12.27 0.20 -10.89
N ILE A 51 -11.71 -0.61 -9.98
CA ILE A 51 -11.44 -0.18 -8.60
C ILE A 51 -10.46 0.99 -8.57
N GLY A 52 -9.42 0.95 -9.41
CA GLY A 52 -8.43 2.02 -9.49
C GLY A 52 -9.02 3.35 -9.95
N GLN A 53 -9.98 3.33 -10.88
CA GLN A 53 -10.69 4.54 -11.32
C GLN A 53 -11.55 5.13 -10.19
N GLU A 54 -12.33 4.31 -9.49
CA GLU A 54 -13.14 4.75 -8.37
C GLU A 54 -12.27 5.27 -7.21
N LEU A 55 -11.20 4.57 -6.90
CA LEU A 55 -10.25 4.99 -5.86
C LEU A 55 -9.59 6.32 -6.23
N ALA A 56 -9.22 6.52 -7.49
CA ALA A 56 -8.67 7.79 -7.95
C ALA A 56 -9.69 8.94 -7.85
N ALA A 57 -10.97 8.68 -8.17
CA ALA A 57 -12.04 9.67 -8.03
C ALA A 57 -12.26 10.10 -6.56
N ILE A 58 -12.18 9.15 -5.63
CA ILE A 58 -12.38 9.41 -4.20
C ILE A 58 -11.17 10.13 -3.58
N THR A 59 -9.96 9.70 -3.94
CA THR A 59 -8.72 10.19 -3.29
C THR A 59 -8.11 11.41 -3.96
N GLY A 60 -8.53 11.74 -5.19
CA GLY A 60 -7.92 12.79 -6.00
C GLY A 60 -6.52 12.47 -6.51
N GLN A 61 -6.04 11.24 -6.35
CA GLN A 61 -4.72 10.78 -6.79
C GLN A 61 -4.85 9.66 -7.82
N ALA A 62 -3.94 9.66 -8.80
CA ALA A 62 -3.94 8.62 -9.82
C ALA A 62 -3.66 7.22 -9.22
N VAL A 63 -4.34 6.19 -9.73
CA VAL A 63 -4.03 4.79 -9.45
C VAL A 63 -3.46 4.16 -10.71
N VAL A 64 -2.18 3.77 -10.64
CA VAL A 64 -1.44 3.18 -11.76
C VAL A 64 -1.49 1.66 -11.65
N VAL A 65 -2.21 1.03 -12.57
CA VAL A 65 -2.32 -0.44 -12.64
C VAL A 65 -1.13 -1.01 -13.40
N GLU A 66 -0.34 -1.85 -12.74
CA GLU A 66 0.81 -2.56 -13.31
C GLU A 66 0.58 -4.08 -13.33
N ASN A 67 0.53 -4.66 -14.51
CA ASN A 67 0.43 -6.10 -14.69
C ASN A 67 1.82 -6.75 -14.55
N LYS A 68 1.98 -7.64 -13.59
CA LYS A 68 3.21 -8.40 -13.31
C LYS A 68 2.90 -9.91 -13.35
N ALA A 69 2.59 -10.39 -14.55
CA ALA A 69 2.31 -11.81 -14.77
C ALA A 69 3.59 -12.66 -14.67
N GLY A 70 3.44 -13.92 -14.27
CA GLY A 70 4.52 -14.90 -14.24
C GLY A 70 4.61 -15.67 -12.91
N ALA A 71 5.12 -16.91 -13.01
CA ALA A 71 5.28 -17.83 -11.87
C ALA A 71 4.04 -17.91 -10.95
N GLY A 72 2.85 -18.05 -11.55
CA GLY A 72 1.59 -18.08 -10.78
C GLY A 72 1.27 -16.80 -10.00
N GLY A 73 1.89 -15.65 -10.34
CA GLY A 73 1.72 -14.37 -9.65
C GLY A 73 2.72 -14.12 -8.52
N THR A 74 3.66 -15.04 -8.26
CA THR A 74 4.68 -14.86 -7.21
C THR A 74 5.55 -13.64 -7.47
N ILE A 75 5.79 -13.26 -8.74
CA ILE A 75 6.59 -12.09 -9.10
C ILE A 75 5.96 -10.80 -8.54
N ALA A 76 4.66 -10.59 -8.76
CA ALA A 76 3.94 -9.42 -8.26
C ALA A 76 3.91 -9.38 -6.73
N MET A 77 3.61 -10.53 -6.10
CA MET A 77 3.50 -10.63 -4.64
C MET A 77 4.85 -10.44 -3.96
N ALA A 78 5.93 -10.97 -4.52
CA ALA A 78 7.28 -10.74 -4.00
C ALA A 78 7.76 -9.30 -4.20
N GLU A 79 7.27 -8.58 -5.22
CA GLU A 79 7.50 -7.15 -5.38
C GLU A 79 6.75 -6.36 -4.29
N LEU A 80 5.48 -6.71 -4.05
CA LEU A 80 4.68 -6.09 -2.98
C LEU A 80 5.34 -6.28 -1.61
N ALA A 81 5.79 -7.50 -1.28
CA ALA A 81 6.43 -7.81 0.01
C ALA A 81 7.69 -6.99 0.28
N ARG A 82 8.38 -6.54 -0.79
CA ARG A 82 9.57 -5.69 -0.71
C ARG A 82 9.27 -4.20 -0.80
N ALA A 83 8.05 -3.83 -1.11
CA ALA A 83 7.66 -2.43 -1.19
C ALA A 83 7.61 -1.79 0.20
N THR A 84 7.80 -0.47 0.25
CA THR A 84 7.64 0.29 1.50
C THR A 84 6.19 0.16 1.98
N PRO A 85 5.94 -0.17 3.27
CA PRO A 85 4.59 -0.36 3.79
C PRO A 85 3.90 0.98 4.13
N ASP A 86 3.86 1.89 3.16
CA ASP A 86 3.33 3.25 3.28
C ASP A 86 1.96 3.44 2.61
N GLY A 87 1.39 2.34 2.08
CA GLY A 87 0.09 2.34 1.41
C GLY A 87 0.12 2.78 -0.05
N TYR A 88 1.27 3.16 -0.61
CA TYR A 88 1.36 3.58 -2.02
C TYR A 88 1.61 2.43 -3.00
N THR A 89 1.88 1.24 -2.51
CA THR A 89 1.90 0.02 -3.33
C THR A 89 0.92 -0.97 -2.76
N ILE A 90 -0.10 -1.30 -3.54
CA ILE A 90 -1.13 -2.28 -3.20
C ILE A 90 -1.19 -3.34 -4.29
N ALA A 91 -1.80 -4.47 -4.04
CA ALA A 91 -1.94 -5.51 -5.05
C ALA A 91 -3.33 -6.15 -5.03
N PHE A 92 -3.75 -6.59 -6.22
CA PHE A 92 -4.85 -7.53 -6.35
C PHE A 92 -4.31 -8.94 -6.07
N ALA A 93 -4.83 -9.58 -5.05
CA ALA A 93 -4.43 -10.93 -4.66
C ALA A 93 -5.56 -11.92 -4.85
N SER A 94 -5.22 -13.20 -5.01
CA SER A 94 -6.18 -14.28 -5.15
C SER A 94 -5.83 -15.44 -4.22
N GLN A 95 -6.74 -16.41 -4.09
CA GLN A 95 -6.45 -17.66 -3.39
C GLN A 95 -5.21 -18.36 -3.97
N GLY A 96 -5.00 -18.28 -5.29
CA GLY A 96 -3.80 -18.81 -5.94
C GLY A 96 -2.52 -18.21 -5.37
N THR A 97 -2.47 -16.87 -5.27
CA THR A 97 -1.26 -16.18 -4.79
C THR A 97 -1.08 -16.25 -3.28
N LEU A 98 -2.15 -16.27 -2.49
CA LEU A 98 -2.05 -16.23 -1.02
C LEU A 98 -2.02 -17.61 -0.36
N VAL A 99 -2.59 -18.64 -1.01
CA VAL A 99 -2.71 -19.99 -0.42
C VAL A 99 -1.96 -21.03 -1.24
N PHE A 100 -2.31 -21.19 -2.54
CA PHE A 100 -1.78 -22.29 -3.31
C PHE A 100 -0.29 -22.14 -3.62
N ASN A 101 0.19 -20.96 -3.91
CA ASN A 101 1.59 -20.73 -4.20
C ASN A 101 2.53 -21.06 -3.04
N ILE A 102 2.06 -20.94 -1.80
CA ILE A 102 2.86 -21.29 -0.62
C ILE A 102 3.10 -22.81 -0.55
N ALA A 103 2.14 -23.61 -1.03
CA ALA A 103 2.27 -25.06 -1.10
C ALA A 103 3.02 -25.53 -2.36
N LEU A 104 2.90 -24.79 -3.47
CA LEU A 104 3.45 -25.20 -4.77
C LEU A 104 4.90 -24.76 -5.00
N TYR A 105 5.32 -23.66 -4.44
CA TYR A 105 6.67 -23.11 -4.64
C TYR A 105 7.50 -23.23 -3.37
N ALA A 106 8.66 -23.85 -3.46
CA ALA A 106 9.57 -23.99 -2.32
C ALA A 106 10.05 -22.64 -1.76
N LYS A 107 10.12 -21.62 -2.62
CA LYS A 107 10.54 -20.24 -2.25
C LYS A 107 9.69 -19.23 -3.02
N PRO A 108 8.47 -18.93 -2.59
CA PRO A 108 7.60 -17.96 -3.28
C PRO A 108 8.11 -16.52 -3.19
N GLY A 109 9.01 -16.22 -2.24
CA GLY A 109 9.62 -14.90 -2.07
C GLY A 109 8.79 -13.94 -1.21
N TYR A 110 7.74 -14.43 -0.54
CA TYR A 110 6.89 -13.69 0.40
C TYR A 110 6.20 -14.64 1.38
N ASP A 111 5.75 -14.10 2.51
CA ASP A 111 4.89 -14.78 3.49
C ASP A 111 3.52 -14.07 3.49
N PRO A 112 2.42 -14.72 3.06
CA PRO A 112 1.12 -14.05 2.92
C PRO A 112 0.51 -13.58 4.23
N VAL A 113 0.96 -14.11 5.35
CA VAL A 113 0.44 -13.73 6.68
C VAL A 113 1.24 -12.60 7.31
N LYS A 114 2.56 -12.58 7.08
CA LYS A 114 3.46 -11.62 7.73
C LYS A 114 3.72 -10.37 6.89
N ASP A 115 3.77 -10.53 5.55
CA ASP A 115 4.24 -9.47 4.68
C ASP A 115 3.12 -8.57 4.15
N PHE A 116 1.84 -8.97 4.35
CA PHE A 116 0.72 -8.24 3.78
C PHE A 116 -0.31 -7.84 4.84
N ALA A 117 -0.85 -6.63 4.66
CA ALA A 117 -2.02 -6.15 5.37
C ALA A 117 -3.24 -6.22 4.42
N PRO A 118 -4.25 -7.08 4.67
CA PRO A 118 -5.43 -7.16 3.83
C PRO A 118 -6.28 -5.89 3.96
N ILE A 119 -6.76 -5.38 2.81
CA ILE A 119 -7.59 -4.17 2.76
C ILE A 119 -9.06 -4.56 2.69
N MET A 120 -9.44 -5.38 1.71
CA MET A 120 -10.83 -5.81 1.52
C MET A 120 -10.93 -7.07 0.67
N LEU A 121 -12.04 -7.76 0.79
CA LEU A 121 -12.43 -8.83 -0.13
C LEU A 121 -13.24 -8.22 -1.29
N VAL A 122 -12.72 -8.32 -2.50
CA VAL A 122 -13.35 -7.78 -3.71
C VAL A 122 -14.49 -8.68 -4.21
N GLY A 123 -14.33 -9.99 -4.09
CA GLY A 123 -15.31 -10.97 -4.52
C GLY A 123 -14.84 -12.40 -4.34
N GLY A 124 -15.73 -13.36 -4.57
CA GLY A 124 -15.44 -14.78 -4.55
C GLY A 124 -15.72 -15.43 -5.91
N VAL A 125 -14.90 -16.41 -6.28
CA VAL A 125 -15.10 -17.26 -7.47
C VAL A 125 -15.18 -18.71 -7.01
N SER A 126 -16.23 -19.40 -7.42
CA SER A 126 -16.37 -20.83 -7.16
C SER A 126 -15.54 -21.63 -8.16
N ASN A 127 -14.68 -22.50 -7.67
CA ASN A 127 -13.97 -23.48 -8.49
C ASN A 127 -14.76 -24.78 -8.50
N VAL A 128 -15.03 -25.29 -9.69
CA VAL A 128 -15.74 -26.57 -9.90
C VAL A 128 -14.79 -27.54 -10.59
N MET A 129 -14.68 -28.73 -10.03
CA MET A 129 -13.99 -29.84 -10.66
C MET A 129 -15.00 -30.64 -11.51
N ILE A 130 -14.71 -30.81 -12.79
CA ILE A 130 -15.49 -31.59 -13.76
C ILE A 130 -14.65 -32.77 -14.27
#